data_1f4036f8e7c00b33aa7ab5d456a23df0
#
_entry.id   1f4036f8e7c00b33aa7ab5d456a23df0
#
_cell.length_a   1.000
_cell.length_b   1.000
_cell.length_c   1.000
_cell.angle_alpha   90.00
_cell.angle_beta   90.00
_cell.angle_gamma   90.00
#
_symmetry.space_group_name_H-M   'P 1'
#
loop_
_entity.id
_entity.type
_entity.pdbx_description
1 polymer ?
#
loop_
_entity_poly.entity_id
_entity_poly.type
_entity_poly.pdbx_seq_one_letter_code
_entity_poly.pdbx_strand_id
1 'polypeptide(L)'
;MQIALIADTFPPLRTSGAVQLRDLSREFVRQGHALTVLLPAADLQQPWSMEDFDGARVLRLKAPKTKDIGYVRRTIGEFLMPFAMRRNLRKSPLADTHWDGVVWYAPSIFLGPLASTLKKASACKGYLIIRDIFPEWAVDMGLMGRGLPYRFFDAVARYQYSVADVIGVQTPGNEGYFAAWRKQPGRKLEVLQNWLGAPANAPSTIVVGDTALAGRKVFVYAGNMGVAQGMGILLDLAERMRNREAVGFLFVGRGSAAQRLRDDAK
;
A
#
# COMPACT_ATOMS: atom_id res chain seq x y z
N MET A 1 -15.79 -18.23 -0.20
CA MET A 1 -16.34 -16.88 -0.41
C MET A 1 -15.69 -16.27 -1.64
N GLN A 2 -16.46 -15.47 -2.39
CA GLN A 2 -15.94 -14.70 -3.52
C GLN A 2 -15.60 -13.27 -3.07
N ILE A 3 -14.34 -12.93 -3.07
CA ILE A 3 -13.84 -11.69 -2.46
C ILE A 3 -13.22 -10.79 -3.53
N ALA A 4 -13.62 -9.51 -3.56
CA ALA A 4 -12.95 -8.47 -4.33
C ALA A 4 -11.92 -7.75 -3.45
N LEU A 5 -10.65 -7.69 -3.89
CA LEU A 5 -9.59 -6.90 -3.28
C LEU A 5 -9.22 -5.75 -4.21
N ILE A 6 -9.53 -4.51 -3.83
CA ILE A 6 -9.24 -3.32 -4.63
C ILE A 6 -7.96 -2.67 -4.10
N ALA A 7 -6.99 -2.44 -4.98
CA ALA A 7 -5.74 -1.78 -4.63
C ALA A 7 -5.15 -1.00 -5.83
N ASP A 8 -4.17 -0.15 -5.56
CA ASP A 8 -3.37 0.55 -6.57
C ASP A 8 -1.92 0.03 -6.65
N THR A 9 -1.63 -1.01 -5.88
CA THR A 9 -0.33 -1.66 -5.81
C THR A 9 -0.49 -3.17 -5.68
N PHE A 10 0.30 -3.93 -6.43
CA PHE A 10 0.33 -5.40 -6.43
C PHE A 10 1.57 -5.88 -7.21
N PRO A 11 1.99 -7.15 -7.12
CA PRO A 11 3.02 -7.67 -8.03
C PRO A 11 2.72 -7.40 -9.52
N PRO A 12 3.75 -7.19 -10.35
CA PRO A 12 5.18 -7.38 -10.11
C PRO A 12 5.87 -6.23 -9.37
N LEU A 13 5.13 -5.24 -8.87
CA LEU A 13 5.70 -4.16 -8.06
C LEU A 13 6.34 -4.74 -6.79
N ARG A 14 7.51 -4.18 -6.43
CA ARG A 14 8.30 -4.62 -5.26
C ARG A 14 8.20 -3.63 -4.09
N THR A 15 7.06 -2.95 -3.97
CA THR A 15 6.77 -2.07 -2.82
C THR A 15 6.32 -2.91 -1.62
N SER A 16 6.46 -2.38 -0.42
CA SER A 16 5.99 -3.06 0.81
C SER A 16 4.51 -3.41 0.73
N GLY A 17 3.68 -2.50 0.22
CA GLY A 17 2.26 -2.76 0.00
C GLY A 17 1.99 -3.89 -1.00
N ALA A 18 2.76 -3.96 -2.10
CA ALA A 18 2.62 -5.05 -3.07
C ALA A 18 2.98 -6.42 -2.48
N VAL A 19 4.04 -6.47 -1.65
CA VAL A 19 4.44 -7.70 -0.93
C VAL A 19 3.35 -8.12 0.05
N GLN A 20 2.83 -7.19 0.84
CA GLN A 20 1.76 -7.47 1.80
C GLN A 20 0.49 -7.98 1.11
N LEU A 21 0.07 -7.34 0.02
CA LEU A 21 -1.12 -7.76 -0.72
C LEU A 21 -0.91 -9.10 -1.44
N ARG A 22 0.29 -9.39 -1.90
CA ARG A 22 0.66 -10.73 -2.39
C ARG A 22 0.44 -11.79 -1.31
N ASP A 23 0.98 -11.55 -0.13
CA ASP A 23 0.92 -12.51 0.97
C ASP A 23 -0.53 -12.67 1.47
N LEU A 24 -1.29 -11.58 1.53
CA LEU A 24 -2.73 -11.59 1.82
C LEU A 24 -3.52 -12.40 0.77
N SER A 25 -3.19 -12.21 -0.52
CA SER A 25 -3.85 -12.94 -1.60
C SER A 25 -3.62 -14.45 -1.49
N ARG A 26 -2.38 -14.85 -1.24
CA ARG A 26 -2.01 -16.26 -1.01
C ARG A 26 -2.77 -16.86 0.15
N GLU A 27 -2.92 -16.10 1.24
CA GLU A 27 -3.63 -16.56 2.41
C GLU A 27 -5.14 -16.73 2.16
N PHE A 28 -5.78 -15.82 1.45
CA PHE A 28 -7.17 -15.99 1.03
C PHE A 28 -7.37 -17.25 0.17
N VAL A 29 -6.49 -17.46 -0.81
CA VAL A 29 -6.53 -18.67 -1.65
C VAL A 29 -6.29 -19.94 -0.83
N ARG A 30 -5.30 -19.92 0.08
CA ARG A 30 -5.00 -21.04 0.97
C ARG A 30 -6.20 -21.43 1.86
N GLN A 31 -7.00 -20.44 2.26
CA GLN A 31 -8.23 -20.64 3.03
C GLN A 31 -9.45 -21.04 2.16
N GLY A 32 -9.25 -21.27 0.87
CA GLY A 32 -10.30 -21.72 -0.04
C GLY A 32 -11.24 -20.61 -0.52
N HIS A 33 -10.81 -19.34 -0.45
CA HIS A 33 -11.59 -18.22 -0.97
C HIS A 33 -11.24 -17.96 -2.45
N ALA A 34 -12.27 -17.67 -3.25
CA ALA A 34 -12.09 -17.21 -4.62
C ALA A 34 -11.78 -15.71 -4.60
N LEU A 35 -10.49 -15.35 -4.65
CA LEU A 35 -10.04 -13.97 -4.62
C LEU A 35 -9.91 -13.39 -6.03
N THR A 36 -10.40 -12.16 -6.22
CA THR A 36 -10.10 -11.34 -7.39
C THR A 36 -9.50 -9.99 -6.96
N VAL A 37 -8.30 -9.72 -7.43
CA VAL A 37 -7.62 -8.44 -7.19
C VAL A 37 -7.95 -7.47 -8.34
N LEU A 38 -8.50 -6.31 -8.03
CA LEU A 38 -8.88 -5.27 -8.98
C LEU A 38 -7.84 -4.14 -8.92
N LEU A 39 -7.13 -3.91 -10.01
CA LEU A 39 -6.02 -2.94 -10.09
C LEU A 39 -6.23 -1.92 -11.20
N PRO A 40 -5.88 -0.64 -10.98
CA PRO A 40 -5.77 0.32 -12.08
C PRO A 40 -4.53 0.02 -12.93
N ALA A 41 -4.67 0.16 -14.25
CA ALA A 41 -3.58 0.02 -15.20
C ALA A 41 -3.66 1.11 -16.27
N ALA A 42 -2.65 1.98 -16.32
CA ALA A 42 -2.63 3.10 -17.26
C ALA A 42 -2.20 2.70 -18.67
N ASP A 43 -1.41 1.64 -18.78
CA ASP A 43 -0.74 1.26 -20.03
C ASP A 43 -1.56 0.28 -20.90
N LEU A 44 -2.74 -0.14 -20.43
CA LEU A 44 -3.60 -1.03 -21.19
C LEU A 44 -4.18 -0.31 -22.40
N GLN A 45 -4.08 -0.97 -23.58
CA GLN A 45 -4.77 -0.53 -24.78
C GLN A 45 -6.25 -0.89 -24.75
N GLN A 46 -6.58 -2.05 -24.20
CA GLN A 46 -7.94 -2.57 -24.02
C GLN A 46 -8.55 -2.18 -22.66
N PRO A 47 -9.87 -2.26 -22.47
CA PRO A 47 -10.51 -1.86 -21.22
C PRO A 47 -10.04 -2.62 -19.98
N TRP A 48 -9.65 -3.87 -20.14
CA TRP A 48 -9.20 -4.75 -19.06
C TRP A 48 -8.24 -5.83 -19.57
N SER A 49 -7.46 -6.39 -18.64
CA SER A 49 -6.74 -7.66 -18.82
C SER A 49 -6.88 -8.50 -17.55
N MET A 50 -6.84 -9.81 -17.69
CA MET A 50 -6.96 -10.74 -16.58
C MET A 50 -5.85 -11.78 -16.64
N GLU A 51 -5.25 -12.06 -15.50
CA GLU A 51 -4.20 -13.06 -15.32
C GLU A 51 -4.45 -13.84 -14.02
N ASP A 52 -3.88 -15.05 -13.91
CA ASP A 52 -3.79 -15.78 -12.65
C ASP A 52 -2.51 -15.38 -11.92
N PHE A 53 -2.60 -15.28 -10.61
CA PHE A 53 -1.49 -15.04 -9.73
C PHE A 53 -1.63 -15.90 -8.47
N ASP A 54 -0.90 -17.02 -8.43
CA ASP A 54 -0.91 -17.95 -7.30
C ASP A 54 -2.33 -18.40 -6.89
N GLY A 55 -3.20 -18.64 -7.88
CA GLY A 55 -4.59 -19.05 -7.70
C GLY A 55 -5.57 -17.89 -7.43
N ALA A 56 -5.11 -16.66 -7.31
CA ALA A 56 -5.95 -15.47 -7.30
C ALA A 56 -6.11 -14.90 -8.72
N ARG A 57 -7.30 -14.46 -9.08
CA ARG A 57 -7.51 -13.72 -10.34
C ARG A 57 -7.06 -12.28 -10.15
N VAL A 58 -6.25 -11.76 -11.06
CA VAL A 58 -5.83 -10.35 -11.10
C VAL A 58 -6.46 -9.71 -12.31
N LEU A 59 -7.42 -8.82 -12.08
CA LEU A 59 -8.08 -8.03 -13.12
C LEU A 59 -7.50 -6.62 -13.14
N ARG A 60 -6.74 -6.31 -14.18
CA ARG A 60 -6.23 -4.96 -14.45
C ARG A 60 -7.25 -4.20 -15.27
N LEU A 61 -7.62 -3.01 -14.81
CA LEU A 61 -8.65 -2.16 -15.41
C LEU A 61 -8.01 -0.87 -15.93
N LYS A 62 -8.21 -0.56 -17.20
CA LYS A 62 -7.69 0.68 -17.78
C LYS A 62 -8.16 1.88 -16.97
N ALA A 63 -7.21 2.69 -16.51
CA ALA A 63 -7.43 3.85 -15.66
C ALA A 63 -6.42 4.96 -15.98
N PRO A 64 -6.66 6.22 -15.58
CA PRO A 64 -5.69 7.28 -15.76
C PRO A 64 -4.35 6.97 -15.08
N LYS A 65 -3.26 7.52 -15.61
CA LYS A 65 -1.94 7.47 -14.98
C LYS A 65 -1.96 8.30 -13.71
N THR A 66 -1.40 7.72 -12.62
CA THR A 66 -1.37 8.34 -11.28
C THR A 66 0.03 8.39 -10.66
N LYS A 67 1.05 7.82 -11.34
CA LYS A 67 2.44 7.79 -10.86
C LYS A 67 3.36 8.46 -11.89
N ASP A 68 4.48 9.01 -11.42
CA ASP A 68 5.50 9.67 -12.26
C ASP A 68 4.95 10.83 -13.11
N ILE A 69 4.06 11.63 -12.52
CA ILE A 69 3.45 12.84 -13.12
C ILE A 69 3.29 13.92 -12.06
N GLY A 70 3.11 15.17 -12.50
CA GLY A 70 2.94 16.32 -11.59
C GLY A 70 1.71 16.19 -10.68
N TYR A 71 1.78 16.78 -9.49
CA TYR A 71 0.78 16.63 -8.41
C TYR A 71 -0.67 16.90 -8.85
N VAL A 72 -0.92 17.96 -9.61
CA VAL A 72 -2.29 18.30 -10.06
C VAL A 72 -2.85 17.23 -10.99
N ARG A 73 -2.06 16.79 -11.99
CA ARG A 73 -2.47 15.71 -12.91
C ARG A 73 -2.68 14.40 -12.17
N ARG A 74 -1.82 14.12 -11.19
CA ARG A 74 -1.95 12.96 -10.32
C ARG A 74 -3.27 12.99 -9.56
N THR A 75 -3.59 14.09 -8.87
CA THR A 75 -4.84 14.23 -8.11
C THR A 75 -6.06 14.05 -8.99
N ILE A 76 -6.08 14.65 -10.19
CA ILE A 76 -7.18 14.47 -11.16
C ILE A 76 -7.26 13.00 -11.60
N GLY A 77 -6.13 12.39 -11.92
CA GLY A 77 -6.06 10.97 -12.30
C GLY A 77 -6.57 10.04 -11.20
N GLU A 78 -6.15 10.26 -9.96
CA GLU A 78 -6.60 9.49 -8.78
C GLU A 78 -8.10 9.68 -8.52
N PHE A 79 -8.62 10.89 -8.67
CA PHE A 79 -10.05 11.17 -8.54
C PHE A 79 -10.88 10.45 -9.62
N LEU A 80 -10.43 10.44 -10.87
CA LEU A 80 -11.12 9.78 -11.99
C LEU A 80 -10.93 8.26 -12.01
N MET A 81 -9.89 7.75 -11.37
CA MET A 81 -9.49 6.33 -11.38
C MET A 81 -10.63 5.37 -11.02
N PRO A 82 -11.35 5.50 -9.89
CA PRO A 82 -12.40 4.55 -9.52
C PRO A 82 -13.57 4.53 -10.51
N PHE A 83 -13.87 5.65 -11.15
CA PHE A 83 -14.94 5.72 -12.16
C PHE A 83 -14.52 5.05 -13.48
N ALA A 84 -13.26 5.22 -13.88
CA ALA A 84 -12.68 4.52 -15.03
C ALA A 84 -12.63 3.01 -14.78
N MET A 85 -12.16 2.58 -13.60
CA MET A 85 -12.15 1.18 -13.19
C MET A 85 -13.56 0.59 -13.20
N ARG A 86 -14.55 1.27 -12.63
CA ARG A 86 -15.95 0.83 -12.68
C ARG A 86 -16.48 0.66 -14.10
N ARG A 87 -16.22 1.66 -14.97
CA ARG A 87 -16.64 1.60 -16.39
C ARG A 87 -16.04 0.40 -17.11
N ASN A 88 -14.76 0.13 -16.86
CA ASN A 88 -14.04 -0.95 -17.54
C ASN A 88 -14.30 -2.32 -16.91
N LEU A 89 -14.62 -2.40 -15.62
CA LEU A 89 -15.11 -3.61 -14.98
C LEU A 89 -16.42 -4.10 -15.62
N ARG A 90 -17.35 -3.20 -15.96
CA ARG A 90 -18.59 -3.52 -16.67
C ARG A 90 -18.38 -4.10 -18.07
N LYS A 91 -17.18 -3.94 -18.63
CA LYS A 91 -16.81 -4.51 -19.94
C LYS A 91 -16.02 -5.82 -19.81
N SER A 92 -15.75 -6.25 -18.61
CA SER A 92 -15.00 -7.48 -18.31
C SER A 92 -15.95 -8.66 -18.08
N PRO A 93 -15.44 -9.89 -18.10
CA PRO A 93 -16.23 -11.08 -17.75
C PRO A 93 -16.75 -11.07 -16.30
N LEU A 94 -16.29 -10.14 -15.46
CA LEU A 94 -16.68 -10.02 -14.06
C LEU A 94 -17.71 -8.89 -13.82
N ALA A 95 -18.36 -8.40 -14.88
CA ALA A 95 -19.35 -7.31 -14.82
C ALA A 95 -20.48 -7.57 -13.82
N ASP A 96 -21.02 -8.80 -13.85
CA ASP A 96 -22.19 -9.23 -13.07
C ASP A 96 -21.80 -10.14 -11.90
N THR A 97 -20.53 -10.10 -11.49
CA THR A 97 -20.04 -10.92 -10.38
C THR A 97 -20.65 -10.47 -9.06
N HIS A 98 -21.27 -11.42 -8.34
CA HIS A 98 -21.71 -11.21 -6.96
C HIS A 98 -20.56 -11.48 -6.00
N TRP A 99 -20.28 -10.51 -5.13
CA TRP A 99 -19.20 -10.57 -4.15
C TRP A 99 -19.74 -10.84 -2.75
N ASP A 100 -19.11 -11.78 -2.03
CA ASP A 100 -19.43 -12.05 -0.63
C ASP A 100 -18.77 -11.00 0.31
N GLY A 101 -17.73 -10.33 -0.18
CA GLY A 101 -17.03 -9.27 0.55
C GLY A 101 -16.15 -8.42 -0.36
N VAL A 102 -16.00 -7.15 0.01
CA VAL A 102 -15.12 -6.21 -0.68
C VAL A 102 -14.06 -5.71 0.30
N VAL A 103 -12.81 -5.95 -0.01
CA VAL A 103 -11.65 -5.44 0.72
C VAL A 103 -10.98 -4.37 -0.14
N TRP A 104 -10.56 -3.26 0.45
CA TRP A 104 -9.73 -2.30 -0.28
C TRP A 104 -8.62 -1.73 0.58
N TYR A 105 -7.55 -1.39 -0.09
CA TYR A 105 -6.28 -1.05 0.53
C TYR A 105 -5.95 0.43 0.36
N ALA A 106 -5.87 1.17 1.46
CA ALA A 106 -5.32 2.50 1.51
C ALA A 106 -3.80 2.42 1.79
N PRO A 107 -2.96 3.06 0.94
CA PRO A 107 -2.81 4.52 0.98
C PRO A 107 -3.67 5.33 0.02
N SER A 108 -4.24 4.76 -1.02
CA SER A 108 -5.15 5.57 -1.87
C SER A 108 -6.47 5.86 -1.17
N ILE A 109 -6.81 7.14 -1.04
CA ILE A 109 -8.10 7.60 -0.47
C ILE A 109 -9.24 7.62 -1.49
N PHE A 110 -8.95 7.33 -2.77
CA PHE A 110 -9.90 7.50 -3.87
C PHE A 110 -10.67 6.23 -4.25
N LEU A 111 -10.41 5.08 -3.62
CA LEU A 111 -11.04 3.81 -3.98
C LEU A 111 -12.49 3.65 -3.48
N GLY A 112 -12.93 4.53 -2.58
CA GLY A 112 -14.26 4.49 -1.99
C GLY A 112 -15.42 4.37 -2.99
N PRO A 113 -15.47 5.12 -4.11
CA PRO A 113 -16.55 5.03 -5.09
C PRO A 113 -16.67 3.64 -5.74
N LEU A 114 -15.55 2.99 -6.07
CA LEU A 114 -15.57 1.63 -6.61
C LEU A 114 -16.02 0.63 -5.55
N ALA A 115 -15.44 0.68 -4.35
CA ALA A 115 -15.83 -0.17 -3.23
C ALA A 115 -17.33 -0.05 -2.90
N SER A 116 -17.86 1.18 -2.84
CA SER A 116 -19.28 1.45 -2.64
C SER A 116 -20.16 0.82 -3.72
N THR A 117 -19.71 0.89 -4.99
CA THR A 117 -20.45 0.30 -6.10
C THR A 117 -20.56 -1.22 -5.97
N LEU A 118 -19.43 -1.90 -5.71
CA LEU A 118 -19.40 -3.35 -5.57
C LEU A 118 -20.19 -3.84 -4.37
N LYS A 119 -20.01 -3.17 -3.22
CA LYS A 119 -20.79 -3.47 -2.01
C LYS A 119 -22.29 -3.38 -2.23
N LYS A 120 -22.76 -2.28 -2.84
CA LYS A 120 -24.20 -2.07 -3.08
C LYS A 120 -24.75 -3.08 -4.07
N ALA A 121 -24.03 -3.39 -5.14
CA ALA A 121 -24.46 -4.36 -6.14
C ALA A 121 -24.58 -5.78 -5.57
N SER A 122 -23.74 -6.11 -4.59
CA SER A 122 -23.69 -7.45 -3.98
C SER A 122 -24.31 -7.52 -2.59
N ALA A 123 -24.83 -6.42 -2.05
CA ALA A 123 -25.36 -6.33 -0.67
C ALA A 123 -24.39 -6.91 0.40
N CYS A 124 -23.07 -6.79 0.19
CA CYS A 124 -22.05 -7.41 1.02
C CYS A 124 -21.34 -6.42 1.96
N LYS A 125 -20.57 -6.94 2.91
CA LYS A 125 -19.75 -6.14 3.83
C LYS A 125 -18.46 -5.68 3.16
N GLY A 126 -17.93 -4.54 3.64
CA GLY A 126 -16.71 -3.95 3.16
C GLY A 126 -15.67 -3.74 4.26
N TYR A 127 -14.44 -4.15 3.98
CA TYR A 127 -13.29 -4.03 4.87
C TYR A 127 -12.25 -3.07 4.27
N LEU A 128 -11.96 -1.98 4.98
CA LEU A 128 -10.93 -1.03 4.59
C LEU A 128 -9.65 -1.27 5.40
N ILE A 129 -8.56 -1.56 4.71
CA ILE A 129 -7.23 -1.68 5.31
C ILE A 129 -6.57 -0.30 5.27
N ILE A 130 -6.37 0.33 6.44
CA ILE A 130 -5.69 1.61 6.59
C ILE A 130 -4.22 1.36 6.92
N ARG A 131 -3.33 1.92 6.07
CA ARG A 131 -1.88 1.92 6.30
C ARG A 131 -1.38 3.30 6.69
N ASP A 132 -1.92 4.32 6.02
CA ASP A 132 -1.55 5.72 6.22
C ASP A 132 -2.83 6.54 6.40
N ILE A 133 -2.83 7.44 7.36
CA ILE A 133 -3.95 8.38 7.59
C ILE A 133 -3.62 9.66 6.83
N PHE A 134 -4.02 9.71 5.56
CA PHE A 134 -3.89 10.90 4.72
C PHE A 134 -5.21 11.68 4.70
N PRO A 135 -5.21 13.01 4.78
CA PRO A 135 -4.06 13.92 4.62
C PRO A 135 -3.29 14.25 5.91
N GLU A 136 -3.63 13.66 7.07
CA GLU A 136 -3.06 14.02 8.37
C GLU A 136 -1.53 13.91 8.39
N TRP A 137 -0.98 12.76 7.96
CA TRP A 137 0.47 12.59 7.98
C TRP A 137 1.21 13.63 7.12
N ALA A 138 0.58 14.13 6.04
CA ALA A 138 1.20 15.16 5.19
C ALA A 138 1.24 16.52 5.89
N VAL A 139 0.25 16.80 6.74
CA VAL A 139 0.24 18.00 7.61
C VAL A 139 1.30 17.87 8.70
N ASP A 140 1.37 16.73 9.37
CA ASP A 140 2.33 16.48 10.46
C ASP A 140 3.78 16.56 9.97
N MET A 141 4.04 16.16 8.72
CA MET A 141 5.35 16.30 8.08
C MET A 141 5.62 17.71 7.49
N GLY A 142 4.70 18.67 7.64
CA GLY A 142 4.85 20.00 7.08
C GLY A 142 4.76 20.08 5.54
N LEU A 143 4.31 19.01 4.87
CA LEU A 143 4.19 18.94 3.40
C LEU A 143 2.89 19.59 2.89
N MET A 144 1.91 19.80 3.77
CA MET A 144 0.62 20.40 3.44
C MET A 144 0.10 21.24 4.61
N GLY A 145 -0.40 22.44 4.31
CA GLY A 145 -1.16 23.24 5.30
C GLY A 145 -2.64 22.84 5.33
N ARG A 146 -3.35 23.18 6.41
CA ARG A 146 -4.81 22.93 6.58
C ARG A 146 -5.70 23.87 5.75
N GLY A 147 -5.32 24.13 4.49
CA GLY A 147 -6.05 24.96 3.53
C GLY A 147 -7.09 24.18 2.69
N LEU A 148 -7.47 24.78 1.53
CA LEU A 148 -8.44 24.16 0.61
C LEU A 148 -8.01 22.77 0.10
N PRO A 149 -6.75 22.51 -0.26
CA PRO A 149 -6.33 21.17 -0.67
C PRO A 149 -6.52 20.13 0.44
N TYR A 150 -6.16 20.46 1.68
CA TYR A 150 -6.40 19.58 2.83
C TYR A 150 -7.88 19.25 2.97
N ARG A 151 -8.77 20.26 2.93
CA ARG A 151 -10.22 20.06 3.08
C ARG A 151 -10.78 19.16 1.99
N PHE A 152 -10.29 19.29 0.76
CA PHE A 152 -10.67 18.41 -0.34
C PHE A 152 -10.26 16.95 -0.05
N PHE A 153 -8.99 16.73 0.29
CA PHE A 153 -8.51 15.37 0.56
C PHE A 153 -9.15 14.75 1.81
N ASP A 154 -9.37 15.52 2.86
CA ASP A 154 -10.08 15.08 4.06
C ASP A 154 -11.53 14.66 3.72
N ALA A 155 -12.24 15.42 2.90
CA ALA A 155 -13.59 15.06 2.45
C ALA A 155 -13.60 13.75 1.65
N VAL A 156 -12.63 13.55 0.75
CA VAL A 156 -12.48 12.30 -0.02
C VAL A 156 -12.16 11.13 0.90
N ALA A 157 -11.23 11.30 1.84
CA ALA A 157 -10.87 10.27 2.81
C ALA A 157 -12.06 9.89 3.71
N ARG A 158 -12.77 10.89 4.25
CA ARG A 158 -14.00 10.65 5.05
C ARG A 158 -15.08 9.94 4.26
N TYR A 159 -15.26 10.27 2.98
CA TYR A 159 -16.16 9.52 2.12
C TYR A 159 -15.72 8.05 2.02
N GLN A 160 -14.44 7.78 1.77
CA GLN A 160 -13.92 6.40 1.74
C GLN A 160 -14.18 5.66 3.06
N TYR A 161 -13.95 6.31 4.20
CA TYR A 161 -14.22 5.72 5.52
C TYR A 161 -15.71 5.43 5.71
N SER A 162 -16.60 6.30 5.22
CA SER A 162 -18.05 6.09 5.32
C SER A 162 -18.55 4.87 4.56
N VAL A 163 -17.82 4.41 3.56
CA VAL A 163 -18.15 3.20 2.78
C VAL A 163 -17.83 1.91 3.56
N ALA A 164 -16.84 1.93 4.45
CA ALA A 164 -16.39 0.75 5.19
C ALA A 164 -17.39 0.31 6.27
N ASP A 165 -17.59 -0.98 6.46
CA ASP A 165 -18.25 -1.57 7.62
C ASP A 165 -17.22 -1.92 8.70
N VAL A 166 -16.03 -2.34 8.26
CA VAL A 166 -14.88 -2.61 9.12
C VAL A 166 -13.69 -1.79 8.65
N ILE A 167 -12.99 -1.16 9.59
CA ILE A 167 -11.69 -0.53 9.35
C ILE A 167 -10.63 -1.26 10.17
N GLY A 168 -9.59 -1.74 9.48
CA GLY A 168 -8.38 -2.26 10.09
C GLY A 168 -7.29 -1.20 10.09
N VAL A 169 -6.87 -0.74 11.27
CA VAL A 169 -5.78 0.22 11.44
C VAL A 169 -4.48 -0.48 11.81
N GLN A 170 -3.34 0.11 11.47
CA GLN A 170 -2.03 -0.52 11.62
C GLN A 170 -1.60 -0.72 13.08
N THR A 171 -1.95 0.21 13.95
CA THR A 171 -1.53 0.22 15.37
C THR A 171 -2.65 0.69 16.27
N PRO A 172 -2.63 0.35 17.58
CA PRO A 172 -3.58 0.90 18.55
C PRO A 172 -3.58 2.43 18.59
N GLY A 173 -2.43 3.08 18.35
CA GLY A 173 -2.33 4.54 18.30
C GLY A 173 -3.18 5.20 17.22
N ASN A 174 -3.53 4.46 16.15
CA ASN A 174 -4.39 4.97 15.09
C ASN A 174 -5.90 4.91 15.41
N GLU A 175 -6.32 4.17 16.44
CA GLU A 175 -7.74 4.00 16.78
C GLU A 175 -8.40 5.31 17.16
N GLY A 176 -7.68 6.19 17.87
CA GLY A 176 -8.18 7.49 18.31
C GLY A 176 -8.70 8.35 17.16
N TYR A 177 -8.05 8.29 16.00
CA TYR A 177 -8.48 9.03 14.82
C TYR A 177 -9.87 8.60 14.32
N PHE A 178 -10.21 7.32 14.44
CA PHE A 178 -11.47 6.74 14.00
C PHE A 178 -12.54 6.63 15.11
N ALA A 179 -12.32 7.24 16.29
CA ALA A 179 -13.24 7.11 17.43
C ALA A 179 -14.67 7.58 17.11
N ALA A 180 -14.84 8.68 16.36
CA ALA A 180 -16.14 9.17 15.94
C ALA A 180 -16.81 8.25 14.89
N TRP A 181 -16.03 7.70 13.96
CA TRP A 181 -16.50 6.75 12.96
C TRP A 181 -16.98 5.44 13.61
N ARG A 182 -16.24 4.92 14.58
CA ARG A 182 -16.55 3.68 15.31
C ARG A 182 -17.89 3.75 16.08
N LYS A 183 -18.29 4.95 16.53
CA LYS A 183 -19.57 5.13 17.25
C LYS A 183 -20.82 4.96 16.37
N GLN A 184 -20.67 4.95 15.05
CA GLN A 184 -21.80 4.77 14.14
C GLN A 184 -22.30 3.31 14.18
N PRO A 185 -23.62 3.06 14.08
CA PRO A 185 -24.18 1.70 14.09
C PRO A 185 -23.57 0.81 13.00
N GLY A 186 -23.29 -0.44 13.34
CA GLY A 186 -22.78 -1.45 12.39
C GLY A 186 -21.32 -1.28 11.98
N ARG A 187 -20.56 -0.37 12.61
CA ARG A 187 -19.14 -0.14 12.36
C ARG A 187 -18.27 -0.94 13.31
N LYS A 188 -17.20 -1.53 12.78
CA LYS A 188 -16.18 -2.22 13.56
C LYS A 188 -14.80 -1.63 13.27
N LEU A 189 -14.09 -1.24 14.30
CA LEU A 189 -12.69 -0.82 14.24
C LEU A 189 -11.83 -1.88 14.91
N GLU A 190 -10.74 -2.27 14.25
CA GLU A 190 -9.80 -3.25 14.81
C GLU A 190 -8.36 -2.91 14.42
N VAL A 191 -7.41 -3.46 15.17
CA VAL A 191 -5.99 -3.34 14.86
C VAL A 191 -5.60 -4.50 13.94
N LEU A 192 -5.23 -4.14 12.71
CA LEU A 192 -4.66 -5.04 11.71
C LEU A 192 -3.19 -4.68 11.50
N GLN A 193 -2.32 -5.27 12.30
CA GLN A 193 -0.88 -5.03 12.21
C GLN A 193 -0.32 -5.41 10.84
N ASN A 194 0.90 -4.94 10.54
CA ASN A 194 1.63 -5.38 9.37
C ASN A 194 1.89 -6.89 9.45
N TRP A 195 1.70 -7.56 8.33
CA TRP A 195 1.99 -8.99 8.19
C TRP A 195 3.07 -9.22 7.15
N LEU A 196 3.71 -10.37 7.25
CA LEU A 196 4.59 -10.95 6.24
C LEU A 196 4.22 -12.43 6.10
N GLY A 197 4.25 -12.93 4.89
CA GLY A 197 4.24 -14.37 4.64
C GLY A 197 5.51 -15.02 5.19
N ALA A 198 5.51 -16.34 5.32
CA ALA A 198 6.71 -17.09 5.67
C ALA A 198 7.84 -16.74 4.68
N PRO A 199 9.06 -16.45 5.17
CA PRO A 199 10.18 -16.16 4.28
C PRO A 199 10.46 -17.36 3.38
N ALA A 200 10.72 -17.12 2.10
CA ALA A 200 11.22 -18.16 1.23
C ALA A 200 12.60 -18.60 1.73
N ASN A 201 12.81 -19.91 1.85
CA ASN A 201 14.13 -20.48 2.15
C ASN A 201 15.02 -20.38 0.89
N ALA A 202 15.29 -19.17 0.41
CA ALA A 202 16.22 -18.94 -0.68
C ALA A 202 17.59 -18.64 -0.09
N PRO A 203 18.68 -19.20 -0.66
CA PRO A 203 20.02 -18.88 -0.22
C PRO A 203 20.28 -17.37 -0.42
N SER A 204 20.94 -16.74 0.54
CA SER A 204 21.37 -15.35 0.41
C SER A 204 22.44 -15.24 -0.67
N THR A 205 22.29 -14.27 -1.56
CA THR A 205 23.34 -13.92 -2.55
C THR A 205 24.40 -12.99 -1.96
N ILE A 206 24.16 -12.47 -0.74
CA ILE A 206 25.11 -11.61 -0.03
C ILE A 206 25.73 -12.44 1.09
N VAL A 207 27.03 -12.71 0.97
CA VAL A 207 27.81 -13.38 2.01
C VAL A 207 28.60 -12.30 2.76
N VAL A 208 28.14 -11.92 3.94
CA VAL A 208 28.77 -10.85 4.76
C VAL A 208 30.20 -11.21 5.13
N GLY A 209 30.50 -12.52 5.29
CA GLY A 209 31.83 -13.02 5.57
C GLY A 209 32.88 -12.72 4.48
N ASP A 210 32.45 -12.48 3.26
CA ASP A 210 33.33 -12.16 2.12
C ASP A 210 33.52 -10.64 1.92
N THR A 211 33.06 -9.84 2.86
CA THR A 211 33.14 -8.38 2.79
C THR A 211 33.99 -7.79 3.93
N ALA A 212 34.27 -6.50 3.88
CA ALA A 212 34.92 -5.78 4.96
C ALA A 212 34.14 -5.78 6.30
N LEU A 213 32.93 -6.35 6.32
CA LEU A 213 32.11 -6.51 7.52
C LEU A 213 32.29 -7.88 8.19
N ALA A 214 33.19 -8.73 7.68
CA ALA A 214 33.49 -10.04 8.27
C ALA A 214 33.89 -9.91 9.75
N GLY A 215 33.32 -10.73 10.59
CA GLY A 215 33.61 -10.75 12.03
C GLY A 215 33.04 -9.58 12.86
N ARG A 216 32.38 -8.60 12.22
CA ARG A 216 31.81 -7.44 12.90
C ARG A 216 30.35 -7.68 13.31
N LYS A 217 29.87 -6.96 14.32
CA LYS A 217 28.43 -6.82 14.59
C LYS A 217 27.81 -5.89 13.55
N VAL A 218 27.01 -6.44 12.65
CA VAL A 218 26.48 -5.69 11.52
C VAL A 218 25.07 -5.18 11.83
N PHE A 219 24.89 -3.86 11.81
CA PHE A 219 23.59 -3.20 11.83
C PHE A 219 23.07 -3.08 10.41
N VAL A 220 21.92 -3.68 10.14
CA VAL A 220 21.33 -3.74 8.78
C VAL A 220 20.12 -2.83 8.71
N TYR A 221 20.13 -1.92 7.74
CA TYR A 221 18.92 -1.25 7.26
C TYR A 221 18.52 -1.84 5.91
N ALA A 222 17.33 -2.42 5.82
CA ALA A 222 16.80 -2.96 4.57
C ALA A 222 15.44 -2.31 4.27
N GLY A 223 15.36 -1.47 3.23
CA GLY A 223 14.12 -0.78 2.92
C GLY A 223 14.24 0.37 1.92
N ASN A 224 13.17 1.20 1.88
CA ASN A 224 13.16 2.41 1.06
C ASN A 224 14.12 3.47 1.64
N MET A 225 14.93 4.06 0.77
CA MET A 225 15.87 5.14 1.10
C MET A 225 15.33 6.47 0.57
N GLY A 226 14.17 6.89 1.08
CA GLY A 226 13.54 8.16 0.71
C GLY A 226 13.73 9.25 1.77
N VAL A 227 13.26 10.45 1.46
CA VAL A 227 13.36 11.62 2.35
C VAL A 227 12.66 11.36 3.69
N ALA A 228 11.48 10.73 3.65
CA ALA A 228 10.67 10.45 4.84
C ALA A 228 11.32 9.47 5.83
N GLN A 229 12.34 8.71 5.42
CA GLN A 229 13.04 7.74 6.26
C GLN A 229 14.14 8.37 7.14
N GLY A 230 14.44 9.65 6.94
CA GLY A 230 15.43 10.35 7.75
C GLY A 230 16.82 9.71 7.76
N MET A 231 17.26 9.18 6.62
CA MET A 231 18.48 8.38 6.48
C MET A 231 19.75 9.09 7.00
N GLY A 232 19.76 10.41 7.07
CA GLY A 232 20.88 11.19 7.61
C GLY A 232 21.29 10.76 9.02
N ILE A 233 20.33 10.46 9.89
CA ILE A 233 20.63 10.04 11.27
C ILE A 233 21.40 8.70 11.33
N LEU A 234 21.17 7.82 10.35
CA LEU A 234 21.89 6.54 10.26
C LEU A 234 23.31 6.74 9.74
N LEU A 235 23.53 7.71 8.86
CA LEU A 235 24.88 8.09 8.42
C LEU A 235 25.65 8.76 9.55
N ASP A 236 25.03 9.69 10.28
CA ASP A 236 25.64 10.34 11.45
C ASP A 236 26.03 9.30 12.51
N LEU A 237 25.20 8.28 12.70
CA LEU A 237 25.52 7.16 13.60
C LEU A 237 26.72 6.36 13.08
N ALA A 238 26.73 6.01 11.79
CA ALA A 238 27.84 5.27 11.20
C ALA A 238 29.16 6.06 11.29
N GLU A 239 29.14 7.37 11.04
CA GLU A 239 30.28 8.26 11.17
C GLU A 239 30.82 8.31 12.61
N ARG A 240 29.94 8.45 13.62
CA ARG A 240 30.33 8.43 15.04
C ARG A 240 30.90 7.09 15.48
N MET A 241 30.57 6.01 14.78
CA MET A 241 31.03 4.66 15.06
C MET A 241 32.23 4.25 14.20
N ARG A 242 32.79 5.15 13.37
CA ARG A 242 33.89 4.87 12.42
C ARG A 242 35.09 4.15 13.05
N ASN A 243 35.45 4.56 14.27
CA ASN A 243 36.59 4.01 15.01
C ASN A 243 36.27 2.72 15.81
N ARG A 244 35.05 2.17 15.65
CA ARG A 244 34.62 0.95 16.32
C ARG A 244 34.76 -0.25 15.38
N GLU A 245 35.94 -0.89 15.33
CA GLU A 245 36.24 -2.00 14.42
C GLU A 245 35.27 -3.19 14.57
N ALA A 246 34.75 -3.41 15.78
CA ALA A 246 33.78 -4.48 16.04
C ALA A 246 32.38 -4.24 15.48
N VAL A 247 32.11 -3.06 14.87
CA VAL A 247 30.78 -2.65 14.38
C VAL A 247 30.85 -2.36 12.89
N GLY A 248 29.80 -2.72 12.16
CA GLY A 248 29.63 -2.39 10.77
C GLY A 248 28.17 -2.04 10.44
N PHE A 249 27.97 -1.31 9.35
CA PHE A 249 26.66 -0.90 8.86
C PHE A 249 26.46 -1.40 7.43
N LEU A 250 25.28 -1.99 7.17
CA LEU A 250 24.88 -2.45 5.85
C LEU A 250 23.55 -1.83 5.46
N PHE A 251 23.54 -1.00 4.42
CA PHE A 251 22.33 -0.39 3.89
C PHE A 251 21.92 -1.09 2.59
N VAL A 252 20.74 -1.73 2.59
CA VAL A 252 20.21 -2.45 1.43
C VAL A 252 18.88 -1.82 1.05
N GLY A 253 18.80 -1.25 -0.15
CA GLY A 253 17.56 -0.63 -0.57
C GLY A 253 17.69 0.24 -1.82
N ARG A 254 16.62 0.97 -2.09
CA ARG A 254 16.51 1.94 -3.17
C ARG A 254 15.63 3.11 -2.74
N GLY A 255 15.77 4.24 -3.40
CA GLY A 255 14.98 5.42 -3.12
C GLY A 255 15.68 6.68 -3.57
N SER A 256 15.03 7.83 -3.45
CA SER A 256 15.55 9.13 -3.91
C SER A 256 16.84 9.56 -3.20
N ALA A 257 17.08 9.07 -1.98
CA ALA A 257 18.30 9.36 -1.22
C ALA A 257 19.43 8.35 -1.43
N ALA A 258 19.19 7.23 -2.16
CA ALA A 258 20.16 6.13 -2.25
C ALA A 258 21.51 6.54 -2.88
N GLN A 259 21.50 7.42 -3.87
CA GLN A 259 22.75 7.89 -4.51
C GLN A 259 23.55 8.76 -3.54
N ARG A 260 22.89 9.73 -2.90
CA ARG A 260 23.54 10.58 -1.89
C ARG A 260 24.15 9.75 -0.76
N LEU A 261 23.40 8.75 -0.25
CA LEU A 261 23.90 7.84 0.79
C LEU A 261 25.18 7.10 0.37
N ARG A 262 25.29 6.69 -0.90
CA ARG A 262 26.52 6.06 -1.44
C ARG A 262 27.69 7.04 -1.50
N ASP A 263 27.40 8.29 -1.82
CA ASP A 263 28.45 9.31 -1.94
C ASP A 263 28.94 9.77 -0.56
N ASP A 264 28.02 9.90 0.40
CA ASP A 264 28.34 10.26 1.80
C ASP A 264 29.01 9.10 2.57
N ALA A 265 28.90 7.83 2.11
CA ALA A 265 29.49 6.65 2.75
C ALA A 265 30.90 6.31 2.25
N LYS A 266 31.47 7.07 1.32
CA LYS A 266 32.86 6.93 0.83
C LYS A 266 33.82 7.67 1.74
#